data_3467f57dc3d6f2947f563d56393a1b6c
#
_entry.id   3467f57dc3d6f2947f563d56393a1b6c
#
_cell.length_a   1.000
_cell.length_b   1.000
_cell.length_c   1.000
_cell.angle_alpha   90.00
_cell.angle_beta   90.00
_cell.angle_gamma   90.00
#
_symmetry.space_group_name_H-M   'P 1'
#
loop_
_entity.id
_entity.type
_entity.pdbx_description
1 polymer ?
#
loop_
_entity_poly.entity_id
_entity_poly.type
_entity_poly.pdbx_seq_one_letter_code
_entity_poly.pdbx_strand_id
1 'polypeptide(L)' 'MHDLHHHSLALEFPEHKDAIHTLKMNDAHFKKLLGDYETLSKTIENIETDITPADASHEAALKMQRVHLKDTLYKLVVAA' A
#
# COMPACT_ATOMS: atom_id res chain seq x y z
N MET A 1 6.98 -10.95 -13.76
CA MET A 1 6.46 -10.96 -13.32
C MET A 1 6.17 -11.07 -12.29
N HIS A 2 6.16 -11.05 -11.79
CA HIS A 2 5.90 -11.34 -10.80
C HIS A 2 5.38 -10.42 -9.88
N ASP A 3 5.23 -9.45 -10.00
CA ASP A 3 4.60 -8.35 -9.30
C ASP A 3 3.13 -8.49 -9.19
N LEU A 4 2.63 -9.60 -9.55
CA LEU A 4 1.21 -9.92 -9.45
C LEU A 4 0.72 -9.94 -8.02
N HIS A 5 1.65 -10.12 -7.08
CA HIS A 5 1.30 -10.20 -5.66
C HIS A 5 1.38 -8.88 -4.95
N HIS A 6 1.84 -7.84 -5.61
CA HIS A 6 1.94 -6.55 -4.99
C HIS A 6 0.58 -5.86 -4.96
N HIS A 7 0.21 -5.39 -3.78
CA HIS A 7 -0.99 -4.60 -3.62
C HIS A 7 -0.64 -3.15 -3.93
N SER A 8 -0.39 -2.90 -5.19
CA SER A 8 -0.11 -1.55 -5.66
C SER A 8 -1.38 -0.71 -5.56
N LEU A 9 -1.23 0.55 -5.16
CA LEU A 9 -2.38 1.45 -5.06
C LEU A 9 -3.03 1.64 -6.43
N ALA A 10 -2.23 1.66 -7.49
CA ALA A 10 -2.75 1.80 -8.85
C ALA A 10 -3.60 0.59 -9.25
N LEU A 11 -3.27 -0.59 -8.74
CA LEU A 11 -4.07 -1.79 -9.00
C LEU A 11 -5.37 -1.78 -8.21
N GLU A 12 -5.35 -1.20 -7.00
CA GLU A 12 -6.54 -1.09 -6.16
C GLU A 12 -7.52 -0.06 -6.71
N PHE A 13 -7.01 1.01 -7.30
CA PHE A 13 -7.83 2.11 -7.81
C PHE A 13 -7.43 2.44 -9.24
N PRO A 14 -7.72 1.55 -10.20
CA PRO A 14 -7.27 1.76 -11.58
C PRO A 14 -7.84 3.03 -12.23
N GLU A 15 -9.02 3.47 -11.81
CA GLU A 15 -9.61 4.70 -12.31
C GLU A 15 -8.85 5.95 -11.85
N HIS A 16 -8.00 5.83 -10.84
CA HIS A 16 -7.19 6.94 -10.33
C HIS A 16 -5.71 6.80 -10.67
N LYS A 17 -5.39 5.94 -11.60
CA LYS A 17 -4.01 5.64 -11.95
C LYS A 17 -3.21 6.89 -12.30
N ASP A 18 -3.79 7.77 -13.10
CA ASP A 18 -3.09 8.99 -13.52
C ASP A 18 -2.88 9.95 -12.35
N ALA A 19 -3.88 10.08 -11.48
CA ALA A 19 -3.76 10.95 -10.31
C ALA A 19 -2.69 10.42 -9.36
N ILE A 20 -2.63 9.12 -9.17
CA ILE A 20 -1.63 8.48 -8.33
C ILE A 20 -0.23 8.76 -8.87
N HIS A 21 -0.05 8.60 -10.17
CA HIS A 21 1.24 8.83 -10.81
C HIS A 21 1.67 10.29 -10.66
N THR A 22 0.76 11.22 -10.90
CA THR A 22 1.05 12.64 -10.80
C THR A 22 1.44 13.03 -9.37
N LEU A 23 0.69 12.53 -8.38
CA LEU A 23 1.02 12.81 -6.97
C LEU A 23 2.38 12.22 -6.59
N LYS A 24 2.68 11.01 -7.07
CA LYS A 24 3.96 10.38 -6.80
C LYS A 24 5.11 11.22 -7.32
N MET A 25 4.93 11.88 -8.44
CA MET A 25 5.97 12.70 -9.05
C MET A 25 6.10 14.08 -8.41
N ASN A 26 5.01 14.62 -7.87
CA ASN A 26 4.97 16.02 -7.44
C ASN A 26 4.80 16.25 -5.95
N ASP A 27 4.45 15.21 -5.19
CA ASP A 27 4.17 15.34 -3.76
C ASP A 27 5.04 14.36 -2.99
N ALA A 28 6.07 14.89 -2.31
CA ALA A 28 7.00 14.05 -1.56
C ALA A 28 6.32 13.31 -0.41
N HIS A 29 5.33 13.94 0.21
CA HIS A 29 4.58 13.31 1.30
C HIS A 29 3.80 12.10 0.79
N PHE A 30 3.10 12.28 -0.33
CA PHE A 30 2.37 11.19 -0.95
C PHE A 30 3.30 10.05 -1.34
N LYS A 31 4.44 10.39 -1.92
CA LYS A 31 5.44 9.40 -2.34
C LYS A 31 5.92 8.57 -1.14
N LYS A 32 6.16 9.23 -0.01
CA LYS A 32 6.59 8.54 1.20
C LYS A 32 5.51 7.59 1.70
N LEU A 33 4.27 8.07 1.77
CA LEU A 33 3.15 7.24 2.22
C LEU A 33 2.93 6.05 1.29
N LEU A 34 3.06 6.28 0.00
CA LEU A 34 2.92 5.20 -0.99
C LEU A 34 4.00 4.14 -0.80
N GLY A 35 5.24 4.58 -0.55
CA GLY A 35 6.33 3.65 -0.26
C GLY A 35 6.08 2.83 1.00
N ASP A 36 5.57 3.48 2.05
CA ASP A 36 5.22 2.81 3.29
C ASP A 36 4.13 1.76 3.06
N TYR A 37 3.13 2.11 2.26
CA TYR A 37 2.04 1.20 1.93
C TYR A 37 2.56 -0.03 1.19
N GLU A 38 3.43 0.17 0.22
CA GLU A 38 3.99 -0.92 -0.57
C GLU A 38 4.88 -1.83 0.28
N THR A 39 5.70 -1.24 1.14
CA THR A 39 6.55 -2.01 2.05
C THR A 39 5.70 -2.83 3.02
N LEU A 40 4.68 -2.23 3.58
CA LEU A 40 3.79 -2.91 4.52
C LEU A 40 3.03 -4.05 3.83
N SER A 41 2.57 -3.82 2.61
CA SER A 41 1.89 -4.86 1.84
C SER A 41 2.80 -6.04 1.57
N LYS A 42 4.06 -5.78 1.26
CA LYS A 42 5.03 -6.84 1.03
C LYS A 42 5.31 -7.62 2.31
N THR A 43 5.41 -6.93 3.44
CA THR A 43 5.62 -7.57 4.73
C THR A 43 4.47 -8.52 5.06
N ILE A 44 3.23 -8.05 4.85
CA ILE A 44 2.04 -8.88 5.09
C ILE A 44 2.04 -10.10 4.16
N GLU A 45 2.37 -9.90 2.91
CA GLU A 45 2.44 -10.99 1.94
C GLU A 45 3.45 -12.05 2.38
N ASN A 46 4.63 -11.62 2.87
CA ASN A 46 5.64 -12.55 3.34
C ASN A 46 5.15 -13.36 4.54
N ILE A 47 4.41 -12.73 5.43
CA ILE A 47 3.82 -13.43 6.58
C ILE A 47 2.79 -14.45 6.10
N GLU A 48 1.94 -14.07 5.17
CA GLU A 48 0.89 -14.95 4.65
C GLU A 48 1.45 -16.16 3.90
N THR A 49 2.65 -16.01 3.35
CA THR A 49 3.31 -17.12 2.64
C THR A 49 4.27 -17.89 3.55
N ASP A 50 4.26 -17.60 4.85
CA ASP A 50 5.09 -18.27 5.86
C ASP A 50 6.59 -18.07 5.69
N ILE A 51 7.00 -17.08 4.90
CA ILE A 51 8.42 -16.75 4.76
C ILE A 51 8.90 -16.11 6.05
N THR A 52 8.07 -15.28 6.66
CA THR A 52 8.39 -14.61 7.92
C THR A 52 7.31 -14.96 8.94
N PRO A 53 7.59 -15.85 9.90
CA PRO A 53 6.59 -16.23 10.90
C PRO A 53 6.20 -15.05 11.77
N ALA A 54 4.90 -14.95 12.07
CA ALA A 54 4.37 -13.94 12.97
C ALA A 54 3.10 -14.49 13.61
N ASP A 55 2.80 -14.01 14.82
CA ASP A 55 1.56 -14.44 15.45
C ASP A 55 0.36 -13.69 14.86
N ALA A 56 -0.83 -14.16 15.16
CA ALA A 56 -2.05 -13.61 14.60
C ALA A 56 -2.28 -12.15 15.00
N SER A 57 -1.88 -11.79 16.22
CA SER A 57 -2.02 -10.41 16.69
C SER A 57 -1.15 -9.46 15.89
N HIS A 58 0.09 -9.86 15.63
CA HIS A 58 1.01 -9.04 14.88
C HIS A 58 0.52 -8.86 13.43
N GLU A 59 0.09 -9.95 12.83
CA GLU A 59 -0.43 -9.90 11.45
C GLU A 59 -1.66 -9.01 11.36
N ALA A 60 -2.57 -9.12 12.33
CA ALA A 60 -3.78 -8.30 12.35
C ALA A 60 -3.44 -6.81 12.48
N ALA A 61 -2.45 -6.49 13.33
CA ALA A 61 -2.01 -5.09 13.49
C ALA A 61 -1.46 -4.53 12.19
N LEU A 62 -0.66 -5.31 11.48
CA LEU A 62 -0.09 -4.88 10.20
C LEU A 62 -1.18 -4.65 9.16
N LYS A 63 -2.18 -5.53 9.11
CA LYS A 63 -3.28 -5.38 8.17
C LYS A 63 -4.10 -4.14 8.48
N MET A 64 -4.28 -3.82 9.76
CA MET A 64 -4.99 -2.61 10.17
C MET A 64 -4.21 -1.37 9.74
N GLN A 65 -2.89 -1.38 9.90
CA GLN A 65 -2.05 -0.27 9.45
C GLN A 65 -2.18 -0.09 7.94
N ARG A 66 -2.22 -1.19 7.19
CA ARG A 66 -2.37 -1.11 5.74
C ARG A 66 -3.70 -0.46 5.35
N VAL A 67 -4.78 -0.81 6.05
CA VAL A 67 -6.08 -0.21 5.79
C VAL A 67 -6.04 1.30 6.05
N HIS A 68 -5.40 1.73 7.13
CA HIS A 68 -5.29 3.15 7.45
C HIS A 68 -4.48 3.91 6.39
N LEU A 69 -3.36 3.34 5.96
CA LEU A 69 -2.54 3.95 4.93
C LEU A 69 -3.30 4.05 3.61
N LYS A 70 -3.98 2.99 3.24
CA LYS A 70 -4.76 2.97 2.01
C LYS A 70 -5.85 4.05 2.03
N ASP A 71 -6.53 4.19 3.17
CA ASP A 71 -7.57 5.20 3.32
C ASP A 71 -7.00 6.60 3.21
N THR A 72 -5.86 6.86 3.85
CA THR A 72 -5.19 8.15 3.77
C THR A 72 -4.76 8.46 2.34
N LEU A 73 -4.16 7.48 1.67
CA LEU A 73 -3.73 7.65 0.28
C LEU A 73 -4.92 7.92 -0.63
N TYR A 74 -6.02 7.21 -0.43
CA TYR A 74 -7.21 7.42 -1.23
C TYR A 74 -7.74 8.84 -1.08
N LYS A 75 -7.78 9.36 0.14
CA LYS A 75 -8.24 10.72 0.39
C LYS A 75 -7.37 11.74 -0.34
N LEU A 76 -6.06 11.52 -0.37
CA LEU A 76 -5.15 12.40 -1.09
C LEU A 76 -5.38 12.32 -2.61
N VAL A 77 -5.65 11.14 -3.11
CA VAL A 77 -5.89 10.94 -4.54
C VAL A 77 -7.16 11.66 -4.98
N VAL A 78 -8.25 11.52 -4.24
CA VAL A 78 -9.51 12.15 -4.65
C VAL A 78 -9.52 13.66 -4.42
N ALA A 79 -8.62 14.16 -3.57
CA ALA A 79 -8.48 15.59 -3.34
C ALA A 79 -7.59 16.27 -4.39
N ALA A 80 -6.87 15.49 -5.17
CA ALA A 80 -5.93 16.01 -6.16
C ALA A 80 -6.64 16.60 -7.39
#